data_3d177876a2da75fa29c4da9d87479adf
#
_entry.id   3d177876a2da75fa29c4da9d87479adf
#
_cell.length_a   1.000
_cell.length_b   1.000
_cell.length_c   1.000
_cell.angle_alpha   90.00
_cell.angle_beta   90.00
_cell.angle_gamma   90.00
#
_symmetry.space_group_name_H-M   'P 1'
#
loop_
_entity.id
_entity.type
_entity.pdbx_description
1 polymer ?
#
loop_
_entity_poly.entity_id
_entity_poly.type
_entity_poly.pdbx_seq_one_letter_code
_entity_poly.pdbx_strand_id
1 'polypeptide(L)'
;MAYTIAFFGSKPYDEASFNEKNKEYGFELRYYKGHLNKHNVILTQGVDAVCIFVNDTADTEVIRLMADNGVKLLALRCAGYNNVDLKAAADCGITVVRVPAYSPYAVAEYTVALMLSLNRKIPRATWRTRDGNFSLHGLLGFDMYGKTAGIIGTGKIAKKLICILRGFGMNILAYDLYPDYNFAREHQVVYTSLDELYHNSDIISLHCPLTEQTKYLINDYSISKMKDGVMIINTGRGQLIHTNALIEGLKNKKIGSAGLDVYEEESEYFYEDQSDKIIDDDTLARLLSFNNVIVTSHQAFFTREALANIASTTLQNIKDFMNNKPLENEVKA
;
A
#
# COMPACT_ATOMS: atom_id res chain seq x y z
N MET A 1 16.56 -20.22 26.80
CA MET A 1 15.16 -19.75 26.76
C MET A 1 14.82 -19.48 25.31
N ALA A 2 13.58 -19.66 24.90
CA ALA A 2 13.16 -19.29 23.55
C ALA A 2 13.21 -17.75 23.42
N TYR A 3 13.60 -17.25 22.25
CA TYR A 3 13.60 -15.82 21.95
C TYR A 3 12.15 -15.33 21.82
N THR A 4 11.77 -14.33 22.61
CA THR A 4 10.37 -13.90 22.75
C THR A 4 10.09 -12.63 21.95
N ILE A 5 9.03 -12.64 21.15
CA ILE A 5 8.64 -11.54 20.27
C ILE A 5 7.25 -11.07 20.67
N ALA A 6 7.09 -9.79 21.04
CA ALA A 6 5.80 -9.15 21.21
C ALA A 6 5.28 -8.70 19.83
N PHE A 7 4.14 -9.23 19.43
CA PHE A 7 3.54 -8.99 18.11
C PHE A 7 2.25 -8.20 18.26
N PHE A 8 2.27 -6.90 17.90
CA PHE A 8 1.13 -5.99 18.08
C PHE A 8 0.27 -5.90 16.82
N GLY A 9 -1.00 -5.52 17.00
CA GLY A 9 -1.97 -5.38 15.92
C GLY A 9 -2.19 -6.68 15.13
N SER A 10 -2.05 -7.86 15.80
CA SER A 10 -2.16 -9.15 15.12
C SER A 10 -3.56 -9.42 14.60
N LYS A 11 -3.62 -9.95 13.38
CA LYS A 11 -4.86 -10.43 12.75
C LYS A 11 -4.76 -11.95 12.55
N PRO A 12 -5.87 -12.67 12.41
CA PRO A 12 -5.86 -14.12 12.24
C PRO A 12 -4.97 -14.61 11.09
N TYR A 13 -4.88 -13.86 10.01
CA TYR A 13 -4.03 -14.19 8.87
C TYR A 13 -2.52 -14.00 9.17
N ASP A 14 -2.16 -13.04 10.02
CA ASP A 14 -0.79 -12.88 10.53
C ASP A 14 -0.41 -14.08 11.37
N GLU A 15 -1.26 -14.40 12.37
CA GLU A 15 -1.03 -15.51 13.29
C GLU A 15 -0.86 -16.85 12.51
N ALA A 16 -1.73 -17.10 11.53
CA ALA A 16 -1.62 -18.30 10.70
C ALA A 16 -0.31 -18.36 9.93
N SER A 17 0.07 -17.27 9.26
CA SER A 17 1.28 -17.21 8.42
C SER A 17 2.57 -17.24 9.26
N PHE A 18 2.62 -16.48 10.35
CA PHE A 18 3.79 -16.44 11.23
C PHE A 18 3.97 -17.73 12.01
N ASN A 19 2.90 -18.36 12.53
CA ASN A 19 3.00 -19.65 13.22
C ASN A 19 3.49 -20.75 12.28
N GLU A 20 3.03 -20.75 11.02
CA GLU A 20 3.50 -21.73 10.03
C GLU A 20 5.00 -21.58 9.78
N LYS A 21 5.45 -20.33 9.52
CA LYS A 21 6.88 -20.06 9.29
C LYS A 21 7.74 -20.22 10.54
N ASN A 22 7.21 -19.91 11.71
CA ASN A 22 7.95 -20.02 12.98
C ASN A 22 8.33 -21.43 13.36
N LYS A 23 7.75 -22.46 12.76
CA LYS A 23 8.21 -23.86 12.92
C LYS A 23 9.69 -24.05 12.54
N GLU A 24 10.22 -23.19 11.65
CA GLU A 24 11.62 -23.19 11.21
C GLU A 24 12.55 -22.41 12.16
N TYR A 25 11.99 -21.55 13.03
CA TYR A 25 12.73 -20.61 13.88
C TYR A 25 12.62 -20.93 15.36
N GLY A 26 11.47 -21.38 15.84
CA GLY A 26 11.25 -21.77 17.24
C GLY A 26 11.16 -20.61 18.20
N PHE A 27 10.73 -19.43 17.77
CA PHE A 27 10.51 -18.25 18.62
C PHE A 27 9.23 -18.39 19.43
N GLU A 28 9.17 -17.72 20.59
CA GLU A 28 7.92 -17.52 21.35
C GLU A 28 7.22 -16.27 20.80
N LEU A 29 6.10 -16.43 20.09
CA LEU A 29 5.32 -15.32 19.55
C LEU A 29 4.17 -14.98 20.51
N ARG A 30 4.20 -13.78 21.09
CA ARG A 30 3.13 -13.25 21.95
C ARG A 30 2.28 -12.30 21.17
N TYR A 31 1.09 -12.70 20.75
CA TYR A 31 0.18 -11.92 19.92
C TYR A 31 -0.72 -11.02 20.74
N TYR A 32 -0.73 -9.73 20.38
CA TYR A 32 -1.63 -8.71 20.93
C TYR A 32 -2.47 -8.13 19.82
N LYS A 33 -3.81 -8.14 19.98
CA LYS A 33 -4.75 -7.62 18.98
C LYS A 33 -4.72 -6.10 18.89
N GLY A 34 -4.44 -5.42 20.00
CA GLY A 34 -4.35 -3.96 20.06
C GLY A 34 -3.08 -3.44 19.35
N HIS A 35 -3.21 -2.29 18.71
CA HIS A 35 -2.07 -1.57 18.14
C HIS A 35 -1.13 -1.04 19.23
N LEU A 36 0.18 -1.11 18.99
CA LEU A 36 1.18 -0.54 19.89
C LEU A 36 0.97 0.97 20.05
N ASN A 37 0.96 1.42 21.28
CA ASN A 37 0.88 2.82 21.66
C ASN A 37 1.43 3.01 23.10
N LYS A 38 1.49 4.25 23.58
CA LYS A 38 2.01 4.57 24.92
C LYS A 38 1.25 3.92 26.09
N HIS A 39 -0.01 3.51 25.91
CA HIS A 39 -0.80 2.92 26.98
C HIS A 39 -0.59 1.41 27.15
N ASN A 40 -0.12 0.74 26.09
CA ASN A 40 0.11 -0.72 26.12
C ASN A 40 1.57 -1.12 25.90
N VAL A 41 2.49 -0.17 25.73
CA VAL A 41 3.94 -0.42 25.54
C VAL A 41 4.54 -1.21 26.71
N ILE A 42 3.93 -1.21 27.89
CA ILE A 42 4.35 -2.05 29.03
C ILE A 42 4.36 -3.55 28.69
N LEU A 43 3.57 -3.99 27.71
CA LEU A 43 3.54 -5.37 27.24
C LEU A 43 4.84 -5.78 26.52
N THR A 44 5.74 -4.83 26.23
CA THR A 44 7.08 -5.10 25.69
C THR A 44 8.12 -5.43 26.76
N GLN A 45 7.74 -5.40 28.04
CA GLN A 45 8.67 -5.75 29.13
C GLN A 45 9.05 -7.24 29.08
N GLY A 46 10.34 -7.51 29.10
CA GLY A 46 10.88 -8.85 29.12
C GLY A 46 10.75 -9.61 27.78
N VAL A 47 10.57 -8.89 26.67
CA VAL A 47 10.66 -9.48 25.33
C VAL A 47 11.96 -9.08 24.65
N ASP A 48 12.42 -9.89 23.71
CA ASP A 48 13.68 -9.69 23.00
C ASP A 48 13.49 -8.82 21.75
N ALA A 49 12.33 -8.85 21.14
CA ALA A 49 11.97 -8.05 19.99
C ALA A 49 10.49 -7.67 19.98
N VAL A 50 10.17 -6.58 19.27
CA VAL A 50 8.81 -6.11 19.04
C VAL A 50 8.53 -6.15 17.54
N CYS A 51 7.40 -6.73 17.14
CA CYS A 51 6.92 -6.77 15.77
C CYS A 51 5.65 -5.91 15.62
N ILE A 52 5.69 -4.95 14.69
CA ILE A 52 4.59 -4.00 14.46
C ILE A 52 4.21 -3.90 12.98
N PHE A 53 3.06 -3.26 12.73
CA PHE A 53 2.53 -2.95 11.40
C PHE A 53 2.37 -1.43 11.20
N VAL A 54 1.83 -1.01 10.06
CA VAL A 54 1.72 0.41 9.67
C VAL A 54 0.80 1.24 10.58
N ASN A 55 -0.17 0.60 11.25
CA ASN A 55 -1.13 1.26 12.15
C ASN A 55 -0.67 1.33 13.62
N ASP A 56 0.48 0.74 13.94
CA ASP A 56 1.09 0.84 15.25
C ASP A 56 1.80 2.19 15.41
N THR A 57 1.88 2.71 16.61
CA THR A 57 2.60 3.95 16.91
C THR A 57 3.94 3.64 17.54
N ALA A 58 5.03 4.07 16.89
CA ALA A 58 6.39 3.99 17.41
C ALA A 58 7.06 5.37 17.32
N ASP A 59 6.41 6.37 17.94
CA ASP A 59 6.89 7.72 18.09
C ASP A 59 8.03 7.80 19.14
N THR A 60 8.56 9.00 19.36
CA THR A 60 9.63 9.25 20.30
C THR A 60 9.32 8.73 21.71
N GLU A 61 8.06 8.90 22.19
CA GLU A 61 7.65 8.48 23.55
C GLU A 61 7.62 6.95 23.65
N VAL A 62 6.97 6.28 22.70
CA VAL A 62 6.86 4.81 22.65
C VAL A 62 8.23 4.16 22.49
N ILE A 63 9.09 4.69 21.62
CA ILE A 63 10.47 4.20 21.42
C ILE A 63 11.27 4.24 22.73
N ARG A 64 11.21 5.35 23.49
CA ARG A 64 11.90 5.47 24.78
C ARG A 64 11.39 4.45 25.78
N LEU A 65 10.07 4.31 25.90
CA LEU A 65 9.45 3.33 26.80
C LEU A 65 9.82 1.88 26.42
N MET A 66 9.91 1.56 25.12
CA MET A 66 10.41 0.25 24.67
C MET A 66 11.87 0.03 25.08
N ALA A 67 12.72 1.05 24.92
CA ALA A 67 14.13 0.96 25.33
C ALA A 67 14.27 0.77 26.84
N ASP A 68 13.48 1.48 27.66
CA ASP A 68 13.41 1.33 29.11
C ASP A 68 12.94 -0.08 29.52
N ASN A 69 12.06 -0.70 28.74
CA ASN A 69 11.63 -2.08 28.90
C ASN A 69 12.68 -3.12 28.43
N GLY A 70 13.81 -2.67 27.86
CA GLY A 70 14.93 -3.51 27.44
C GLY A 70 14.87 -3.98 25.99
N VAL A 71 13.92 -3.52 25.19
CA VAL A 71 13.79 -3.87 23.75
C VAL A 71 15.00 -3.37 22.97
N LYS A 72 15.56 -4.21 22.10
CA LYS A 72 16.71 -3.88 21.25
C LYS A 72 16.41 -3.97 19.76
N LEU A 73 15.33 -4.61 19.38
CA LEU A 73 14.93 -4.81 17.99
C LEU A 73 13.45 -4.46 17.78
N LEU A 74 13.19 -3.60 16.83
CA LEU A 74 11.86 -3.31 16.29
C LEU A 74 11.77 -3.86 14.86
N ALA A 75 10.95 -4.87 14.64
CA ALA A 75 10.74 -5.52 13.35
C ALA A 75 9.41 -5.06 12.73
N LEU A 76 9.49 -4.40 11.57
CA LEU A 76 8.31 -4.00 10.81
C LEU A 76 7.93 -5.13 9.85
N ARG A 77 6.71 -5.69 9.98
CA ARG A 77 6.17 -6.67 9.04
C ARG A 77 5.56 -6.01 7.78
N CYS A 78 6.15 -4.90 7.35
CA CYS A 78 5.71 -4.11 6.20
C CYS A 78 6.89 -3.38 5.55
N ALA A 79 6.67 -2.77 4.39
CA ALA A 79 7.69 -1.99 3.69
C ALA A 79 7.77 -0.53 4.18
N GLY A 80 6.64 0.07 4.54
CA GLY A 80 6.54 1.43 5.07
C GLY A 80 7.05 1.52 6.51
N TYR A 81 7.61 2.66 6.89
CA TYR A 81 8.12 2.93 8.23
C TYR A 81 7.83 4.36 8.72
N ASN A 82 6.84 5.02 8.11
CA ASN A 82 6.47 6.41 8.44
C ASN A 82 5.93 6.58 9.87
N ASN A 83 5.48 5.47 10.49
CA ASN A 83 4.98 5.40 11.86
C ASN A 83 6.09 5.16 12.90
N VAL A 84 7.37 5.21 12.50
CA VAL A 84 8.53 4.99 13.38
C VAL A 84 9.41 6.23 13.41
N ASP A 85 9.72 6.74 14.62
CA ASP A 85 10.76 7.74 14.82
C ASP A 85 12.14 7.08 14.79
N LEU A 86 12.74 7.03 13.61
CA LEU A 86 14.05 6.39 13.39
C LEU A 86 15.17 7.07 14.19
N LYS A 87 15.10 8.40 14.37
CA LYS A 87 16.10 9.13 15.15
C LYS A 87 16.01 8.74 16.61
N ALA A 88 14.84 8.72 17.20
CA ALA A 88 14.64 8.26 18.56
C ALA A 88 15.08 6.80 18.74
N ALA A 89 14.80 5.92 17.77
CA ALA A 89 15.23 4.53 17.78
C ALA A 89 16.76 4.42 17.83
N ALA A 90 17.47 5.17 16.98
CA ALA A 90 18.93 5.22 16.96
C ALA A 90 19.49 5.76 18.28
N ASP A 91 18.94 6.87 18.79
CA ASP A 91 19.37 7.49 20.07
C ASP A 91 19.15 6.54 21.27
N CYS A 92 18.15 5.69 21.23
CA CYS A 92 17.82 4.70 22.26
C CYS A 92 18.49 3.33 22.05
N GLY A 93 19.25 3.15 20.99
CA GLY A 93 19.92 1.88 20.66
C GLY A 93 18.97 0.76 20.26
N ILE A 94 17.81 1.09 19.68
CA ILE A 94 16.87 0.14 19.08
C ILE A 94 17.16 0.03 17.60
N THR A 95 17.52 -1.17 17.14
CA THR A 95 17.66 -1.47 15.71
C THR A 95 16.30 -1.63 15.08
N VAL A 96 16.10 -1.02 13.92
CA VAL A 96 14.84 -1.13 13.15
C VAL A 96 15.08 -1.92 11.87
N VAL A 97 14.29 -2.98 11.65
CA VAL A 97 14.30 -3.78 10.41
C VAL A 97 12.92 -3.82 9.78
N ARG A 98 12.87 -4.02 8.46
CA ARG A 98 11.61 -4.06 7.73
C ARG A 98 11.53 -5.17 6.70
N VAL A 99 10.39 -5.31 6.04
CA VAL A 99 10.21 -6.15 4.85
C VAL A 99 10.17 -5.26 3.61
N PRO A 100 11.29 -5.04 2.91
CA PRO A 100 11.36 -4.05 1.83
C PRO A 100 10.58 -4.47 0.56
N ALA A 101 10.37 -5.79 0.39
CA ALA A 101 9.60 -6.33 -0.72
C ALA A 101 9.05 -7.70 -0.33
N TYR A 102 7.78 -7.94 -0.59
CA TYR A 102 7.10 -9.20 -0.25
C TYR A 102 6.50 -9.90 -1.47
N SER A 103 5.82 -9.17 -2.38
CA SER A 103 5.32 -9.67 -3.66
C SER A 103 5.00 -8.49 -4.61
N PRO A 104 5.91 -8.15 -5.54
CA PRO A 104 5.61 -7.13 -6.54
C PRO A 104 4.43 -7.50 -7.44
N TYR A 105 4.17 -8.80 -7.64
CA TYR A 105 3.05 -9.29 -8.43
C TYR A 105 1.71 -9.06 -7.75
N ALA A 106 1.59 -9.29 -6.44
CA ALA A 106 0.34 -9.08 -5.71
C ALA A 106 -0.24 -7.68 -5.95
N VAL A 107 0.56 -6.65 -5.75
CA VAL A 107 0.11 -5.25 -5.94
C VAL A 107 -0.12 -4.94 -7.41
N ALA A 108 0.73 -5.43 -8.33
CA ALA A 108 0.56 -5.20 -9.76
C ALA A 108 -0.73 -5.83 -10.30
N GLU A 109 -1.02 -7.08 -9.93
CA GLU A 109 -2.24 -7.81 -10.32
C GLU A 109 -3.49 -7.15 -9.71
N TYR A 110 -3.40 -6.72 -8.45
CA TYR A 110 -4.49 -5.99 -7.80
C TYR A 110 -4.79 -4.66 -8.48
N THR A 111 -3.75 -3.92 -8.89
CA THR A 111 -3.88 -2.69 -9.69
C THR A 111 -4.67 -2.95 -10.98
N VAL A 112 -4.34 -4.05 -11.70
CA VAL A 112 -5.09 -4.45 -12.91
C VAL A 112 -6.52 -4.86 -12.58
N ALA A 113 -6.74 -5.57 -11.46
CA ALA A 113 -8.08 -5.94 -11.00
C ALA A 113 -8.96 -4.70 -10.75
N LEU A 114 -8.41 -3.65 -10.12
CA LEU A 114 -9.10 -2.35 -9.95
C LEU A 114 -9.41 -1.70 -11.31
N MET A 115 -8.44 -1.64 -12.23
CA MET A 115 -8.64 -1.11 -13.59
C MET A 115 -9.79 -1.81 -14.31
N LEU A 116 -9.79 -3.14 -14.33
CA LEU A 116 -10.82 -3.94 -14.98
C LEU A 116 -12.18 -3.83 -14.29
N SER A 117 -12.20 -3.82 -12.97
CA SER A 117 -13.42 -3.67 -12.16
C SER A 117 -14.11 -2.32 -12.41
N LEU A 118 -13.34 -1.24 -12.48
CA LEU A 118 -13.83 0.10 -12.80
C LEU A 118 -14.31 0.18 -14.25
N ASN A 119 -13.47 -0.25 -15.20
CA ASN A 119 -13.78 -0.19 -16.62
C ASN A 119 -15.06 -0.97 -16.94
N ARG A 120 -15.15 -2.22 -16.48
CA ARG A 120 -16.29 -3.11 -16.79
C ARG A 120 -17.41 -3.03 -15.75
N LYS A 121 -17.26 -2.15 -14.73
CA LYS A 121 -18.25 -1.87 -13.68
C LYS A 121 -18.74 -3.15 -12.97
N ILE A 122 -17.80 -4.09 -12.74
CA ILE A 122 -18.11 -5.43 -12.22
C ILE A 122 -18.86 -5.38 -10.87
N PRO A 123 -18.46 -4.58 -9.86
CA PRO A 123 -19.20 -4.52 -8.60
C PRO A 123 -20.66 -4.11 -8.81
N ARG A 124 -20.88 -3.04 -9.59
CA ARG A 124 -22.23 -2.54 -9.87
C ARG A 124 -23.08 -3.56 -10.65
N ALA A 125 -22.50 -4.21 -11.64
CA ALA A 125 -23.19 -5.25 -12.41
C ALA A 125 -23.62 -6.42 -11.52
N THR A 126 -22.74 -6.87 -10.64
CA THR A 126 -23.01 -7.97 -9.69
C THR A 126 -24.13 -7.63 -8.72
N TRP A 127 -24.15 -6.42 -8.14
CA TRP A 127 -25.24 -5.98 -7.26
C TRP A 127 -26.58 -5.95 -8.00
N ARG A 128 -26.61 -5.34 -9.19
CA ARG A 128 -27.85 -5.20 -9.97
C ARG A 128 -28.48 -6.55 -10.36
N THR A 129 -27.65 -7.54 -10.75
CA THR A 129 -28.18 -8.86 -11.10
C THR A 129 -28.76 -9.60 -9.90
N ARG A 130 -28.22 -9.39 -8.68
CA ARG A 130 -28.79 -9.93 -7.43
C ARG A 130 -30.18 -9.35 -7.16
N ASP A 131 -30.41 -8.09 -7.53
CA ASP A 131 -31.71 -7.41 -7.41
C ASP A 131 -32.63 -7.67 -8.63
N GLY A 132 -32.29 -8.63 -9.50
CA GLY A 132 -33.08 -8.96 -10.68
C GLY A 132 -32.99 -7.95 -11.83
N ASN A 133 -32.09 -6.97 -11.76
CA ASN A 133 -31.89 -5.98 -12.81
C ASN A 133 -30.79 -6.42 -13.79
N PHE A 134 -31.17 -6.96 -14.94
CA PHE A 134 -30.29 -7.45 -16.01
C PHE A 134 -30.04 -6.43 -17.14
N SER A 135 -30.49 -5.17 -16.98
CA SER A 135 -30.26 -4.12 -17.97
C SER A 135 -28.78 -3.76 -18.12
N LEU A 136 -28.30 -3.56 -19.34
CA LEU A 136 -26.93 -3.11 -19.63
C LEU A 136 -26.77 -1.58 -19.53
N HIS A 137 -27.84 -0.84 -19.34
CA HIS A 137 -27.79 0.63 -19.27
C HIS A 137 -26.82 1.11 -18.17
N GLY A 138 -25.86 1.97 -18.55
CA GLY A 138 -24.85 2.52 -17.65
C GLY A 138 -23.71 1.54 -17.28
N LEU A 139 -23.60 0.37 -17.94
CA LEU A 139 -22.51 -0.60 -17.75
C LEU A 139 -21.49 -0.59 -18.91
N LEU A 140 -21.60 0.34 -19.87
CA LEU A 140 -20.66 0.45 -20.98
C LEU A 140 -19.23 0.70 -20.47
N GLY A 141 -18.29 -0.12 -20.92
CA GLY A 141 -16.86 0.01 -20.73
C GLY A 141 -16.13 0.35 -22.03
N PHE A 142 -14.81 0.26 -22.00
CA PHE A 142 -13.95 0.45 -23.17
C PHE A 142 -12.92 -0.68 -23.27
N ASP A 143 -12.33 -0.89 -24.46
CA ASP A 143 -11.23 -1.81 -24.65
C ASP A 143 -9.93 -1.17 -24.16
N MET A 144 -9.16 -1.89 -23.34
CA MET A 144 -7.85 -1.42 -22.88
C MET A 144 -6.80 -1.50 -24.01
N TYR A 145 -7.01 -2.38 -25.00
CA TYR A 145 -6.16 -2.50 -26.17
C TYR A 145 -6.01 -1.15 -26.89
N GLY A 146 -4.77 -0.77 -27.20
CA GLY A 146 -4.46 0.48 -27.88
C GLY A 146 -4.55 1.75 -27.01
N LYS A 147 -5.07 1.66 -25.78
CA LYS A 147 -5.10 2.78 -24.83
C LYS A 147 -3.72 3.02 -24.22
N THR A 148 -3.53 4.20 -23.66
CA THR A 148 -2.27 4.62 -23.04
C THR A 148 -2.39 4.60 -21.52
N ALA A 149 -1.49 3.86 -20.87
CA ALA A 149 -1.31 3.89 -19.42
C ALA A 149 -0.10 4.76 -19.06
N GLY A 150 -0.32 5.77 -18.22
CA GLY A 150 0.71 6.61 -17.61
C GLY A 150 1.11 6.01 -16.26
N ILE A 151 2.36 5.64 -16.11
CA ILE A 151 2.90 5.01 -14.89
C ILE A 151 3.85 5.99 -14.21
N ILE A 152 3.51 6.40 -12.99
CA ILE A 152 4.33 7.32 -12.20
C ILE A 152 5.08 6.53 -11.12
N GLY A 153 6.40 6.45 -11.28
CA GLY A 153 7.28 5.55 -10.55
C GLY A 153 7.42 4.20 -11.25
N THR A 154 8.66 3.78 -11.56
CA THR A 154 8.97 2.55 -12.31
C THR A 154 9.78 1.55 -11.47
N GLY A 155 9.45 1.47 -10.17
CA GLY A 155 10.02 0.49 -9.25
C GLY A 155 9.59 -0.96 -9.55
N LYS A 156 9.93 -1.87 -8.64
CA LYS A 156 9.71 -3.32 -8.81
C LYS A 156 8.23 -3.67 -9.12
N ILE A 157 7.27 -3.03 -8.45
CA ILE A 157 5.83 -3.26 -8.65
C ILE A 157 5.40 -2.76 -10.04
N ALA A 158 5.75 -1.51 -10.36
CA ALA A 158 5.38 -0.89 -11.63
C ALA A 158 5.94 -1.65 -12.84
N LYS A 159 7.15 -2.20 -12.75
CA LYS A 159 7.72 -3.05 -13.82
C LYS A 159 6.85 -4.30 -14.07
N LYS A 160 6.30 -4.93 -13.02
CA LYS A 160 5.38 -6.06 -13.19
C LYS A 160 4.05 -5.62 -13.79
N LEU A 161 3.49 -4.51 -13.31
CA LEU A 161 2.30 -3.91 -13.90
C LEU A 161 2.48 -3.60 -15.39
N ILE A 162 3.59 -2.98 -15.77
CA ILE A 162 3.91 -2.66 -17.16
C ILE A 162 3.91 -3.92 -18.04
N CYS A 163 4.54 -5.00 -17.57
CA CYS A 163 4.53 -6.28 -18.31
C CYS A 163 3.09 -6.80 -18.53
N ILE A 164 2.23 -6.72 -17.50
CA ILE A 164 0.83 -7.15 -17.61
C ILE A 164 0.07 -6.25 -18.60
N LEU A 165 0.20 -4.93 -18.49
CA LEU A 165 -0.50 -3.96 -19.36
C LEU A 165 -0.02 -4.06 -20.82
N ARG A 166 1.25 -4.37 -21.06
CA ARG A 166 1.75 -4.71 -22.40
C ARG A 166 1.07 -5.95 -22.97
N GLY A 167 0.79 -6.96 -22.13
CA GLY A 167 -0.01 -8.12 -22.52
C GLY A 167 -1.44 -7.77 -22.95
N PHE A 168 -2.02 -6.69 -22.43
CA PHE A 168 -3.29 -6.12 -22.89
C PHE A 168 -3.16 -5.30 -24.19
N GLY A 169 -1.96 -5.13 -24.74
CA GLY A 169 -1.73 -4.32 -25.93
C GLY A 169 -1.80 -2.82 -25.69
N MET A 170 -1.59 -2.38 -24.43
CA MET A 170 -1.57 -0.95 -24.08
C MET A 170 -0.25 -0.27 -24.47
N ASN A 171 -0.32 1.02 -24.77
CA ASN A 171 0.85 1.91 -24.84
C ASN A 171 1.24 2.32 -23.43
N ILE A 172 2.55 2.41 -23.14
CA ILE A 172 3.06 2.76 -21.82
C ILE A 172 3.87 4.05 -21.87
N LEU A 173 3.38 5.08 -21.19
CA LEU A 173 4.15 6.25 -20.81
C LEU A 173 4.60 6.11 -19.36
N ALA A 174 5.81 6.51 -19.04
CA ALA A 174 6.33 6.42 -17.70
C ALA A 174 7.05 7.70 -17.28
N TYR A 175 7.00 7.97 -15.98
CA TYR A 175 7.80 9.00 -15.33
C TYR A 175 8.50 8.41 -14.12
N ASP A 176 9.80 8.62 -14.02
CA ASP A 176 10.60 8.26 -12.85
C ASP A 176 11.78 9.23 -12.74
N LEU A 177 12.26 9.49 -11.52
CA LEU A 177 13.48 10.28 -11.30
C LEU A 177 14.74 9.50 -11.76
N TYR A 178 14.66 8.16 -11.76
CA TYR A 178 15.75 7.26 -12.13
C TYR A 178 15.29 6.27 -13.22
N PRO A 179 15.15 6.71 -14.49
CA PRO A 179 14.63 5.89 -15.57
C PRO A 179 15.52 4.67 -15.86
N ASP A 180 14.89 3.48 -16.01
CA ASP A 180 15.55 2.27 -16.46
C ASP A 180 15.37 2.12 -18.00
N TYR A 181 16.28 2.67 -18.76
CA TYR A 181 16.22 2.64 -20.22
C TYR A 181 16.40 1.25 -20.85
N ASN A 182 17.04 0.30 -20.14
CA ASN A 182 17.15 -1.07 -20.62
C ASN A 182 15.78 -1.77 -20.54
N PHE A 183 15.12 -1.67 -19.39
CA PHE A 183 13.75 -2.15 -19.22
C PHE A 183 12.79 -1.47 -20.21
N ALA A 184 12.93 -0.15 -20.39
CA ALA A 184 12.09 0.61 -21.31
C ALA A 184 12.20 0.10 -22.76
N ARG A 185 13.41 -0.20 -23.23
CA ARG A 185 13.64 -0.74 -24.57
C ARG A 185 13.04 -2.13 -24.73
N GLU A 186 13.23 -3.01 -23.75
CA GLU A 186 12.73 -4.37 -23.77
C GLU A 186 11.19 -4.43 -23.77
N HIS A 187 10.55 -3.55 -22.98
CA HIS A 187 9.10 -3.56 -22.79
C HIS A 187 8.37 -2.42 -23.54
N GLN A 188 9.03 -1.71 -24.42
CA GLN A 188 8.47 -0.62 -25.23
C GLN A 188 7.79 0.46 -24.35
N VAL A 189 8.48 0.91 -23.31
CA VAL A 189 8.06 1.99 -22.43
C VAL A 189 8.66 3.30 -22.92
N VAL A 190 7.87 4.37 -22.94
CA VAL A 190 8.35 5.70 -23.29
C VAL A 190 8.40 6.54 -22.01
N TYR A 191 9.61 6.88 -21.56
CA TYR A 191 9.79 7.85 -20.49
C TYR A 191 9.53 9.26 -21.00
N THR A 192 8.75 10.03 -20.24
CA THR A 192 8.34 11.39 -20.62
C THR A 192 8.21 12.30 -19.40
N SER A 193 7.91 13.59 -19.61
CA SER A 193 7.58 14.51 -18.53
C SER A 193 6.24 14.17 -17.89
N LEU A 194 6.02 14.64 -16.64
CA LEU A 194 4.72 14.49 -15.98
C LEU A 194 3.59 15.16 -16.79
N ASP A 195 3.84 16.33 -17.35
CA ASP A 195 2.85 17.06 -18.13
C ASP A 195 2.40 16.29 -19.37
N GLU A 196 3.34 15.74 -20.12
CA GLU A 196 3.03 14.89 -21.27
C GLU A 196 2.34 13.59 -20.88
N LEU A 197 2.75 12.98 -19.75
CA LEU A 197 2.10 11.79 -19.21
C LEU A 197 0.63 12.11 -18.87
N TYR A 198 0.36 13.21 -18.16
CA TYR A 198 -1.01 13.62 -17.83
C TYR A 198 -1.85 13.84 -19.10
N HIS A 199 -1.30 14.56 -20.08
CA HIS A 199 -2.03 14.92 -21.30
C HIS A 199 -2.37 13.72 -22.19
N ASN A 200 -1.53 12.69 -22.20
CA ASN A 200 -1.64 11.61 -23.19
C ASN A 200 -2.18 10.29 -22.59
N SER A 201 -2.36 10.19 -21.26
CA SER A 201 -2.80 8.95 -20.63
C SER A 201 -4.32 8.81 -20.55
N ASP A 202 -4.84 7.63 -20.85
CA ASP A 202 -6.23 7.24 -20.61
C ASP A 202 -6.41 6.67 -19.20
N ILE A 203 -5.35 6.07 -18.66
CA ILE A 203 -5.27 5.54 -17.28
C ILE A 203 -3.96 6.04 -16.67
N ILE A 204 -4.01 6.53 -15.43
CA ILE A 204 -2.81 6.94 -14.67
C ILE A 204 -2.72 6.08 -13.41
N SER A 205 -1.56 5.47 -13.17
CA SER A 205 -1.31 4.62 -12.01
C SER A 205 -0.09 5.08 -11.22
N LEU A 206 -0.26 5.21 -9.89
CA LEU A 206 0.75 5.77 -8.99
C LEU A 206 1.53 4.65 -8.29
N HIS A 207 2.86 4.66 -8.47
CA HIS A 207 3.79 3.68 -7.90
C HIS A 207 5.08 4.32 -7.35
N CYS A 208 5.10 5.64 -7.22
CA CYS A 208 6.20 6.37 -6.59
C CYS A 208 6.08 6.36 -5.06
N PRO A 209 7.20 6.53 -4.31
CA PRO A 209 7.15 6.70 -2.88
C PRO A 209 6.49 8.05 -2.51
N LEU A 210 5.94 8.13 -1.30
CA LEU A 210 5.50 9.40 -0.71
C LEU A 210 6.72 10.14 -0.15
N THR A 211 6.95 11.33 -0.65
CA THR A 211 7.99 12.29 -0.21
C THR A 211 7.38 13.69 -0.22
N GLU A 212 8.09 14.69 0.29
CA GLU A 212 7.65 16.08 0.20
C GLU A 212 7.39 16.53 -1.26
N GLN A 213 8.15 16.00 -2.24
CA GLN A 213 8.01 16.33 -3.65
C GLN A 213 6.86 15.59 -4.34
N THR A 214 6.44 14.44 -3.82
CA THR A 214 5.38 13.62 -4.39
C THR A 214 4.06 13.72 -3.64
N LYS A 215 4.05 14.37 -2.47
CA LYS A 215 2.84 14.67 -1.72
C LYS A 215 1.91 15.52 -2.60
N TYR A 216 0.67 15.08 -2.73
CA TYR A 216 -0.34 15.71 -3.58
C TYR A 216 0.10 15.90 -5.04
N LEU A 217 0.83 14.91 -5.57
CA LEU A 217 1.22 14.89 -6.97
C LEU A 217 -0.02 14.95 -7.89
N ILE A 218 -1.11 14.32 -7.48
CA ILE A 218 -2.43 14.49 -8.10
C ILE A 218 -3.21 15.55 -7.31
N ASN A 219 -3.39 16.71 -7.94
CA ASN A 219 -4.04 17.89 -7.40
C ASN A 219 -4.80 18.63 -8.52
N ASP A 220 -5.43 19.78 -8.22
CA ASP A 220 -6.22 20.52 -9.19
C ASP A 220 -5.43 20.89 -10.45
N TYR A 221 -4.15 21.27 -10.31
CA TYR A 221 -3.30 21.62 -11.44
C TYR A 221 -3.01 20.41 -12.33
N SER A 222 -2.56 19.29 -11.76
CA SER A 222 -2.28 18.09 -12.55
C SER A 222 -3.55 17.52 -13.19
N ILE A 223 -4.67 17.51 -12.45
CA ILE A 223 -5.98 17.06 -12.97
C ILE A 223 -6.40 17.94 -14.17
N SER A 224 -6.20 19.23 -14.11
CA SER A 224 -6.57 20.13 -15.23
C SER A 224 -5.88 19.77 -16.55
N LYS A 225 -4.67 19.19 -16.48
CA LYS A 225 -3.87 18.78 -17.65
C LYS A 225 -4.22 17.41 -18.20
N MET A 226 -4.96 16.58 -17.44
CA MET A 226 -5.31 15.21 -17.85
C MET A 226 -6.35 15.20 -18.97
N LYS A 227 -6.51 14.04 -19.62
CA LYS A 227 -7.63 13.81 -20.53
C LYS A 227 -8.95 13.85 -19.77
N ASP A 228 -10.02 14.29 -20.43
CA ASP A 228 -11.36 14.16 -19.89
C ASP A 228 -11.73 12.68 -19.81
N GLY A 229 -12.27 12.28 -18.65
CA GLY A 229 -12.64 10.89 -18.40
C GLY A 229 -11.48 9.96 -18.03
N VAL A 230 -10.30 10.49 -17.67
CA VAL A 230 -9.15 9.69 -17.24
C VAL A 230 -9.49 8.79 -16.04
N MET A 231 -8.92 7.58 -16.03
CA MET A 231 -8.98 6.67 -14.87
C MET A 231 -7.72 6.86 -14.00
N ILE A 232 -7.90 7.04 -12.69
CA ILE A 232 -6.79 7.15 -11.73
C ILE A 232 -6.76 5.94 -10.82
N ILE A 233 -5.58 5.32 -10.65
CA ILE A 233 -5.37 4.18 -9.77
C ILE A 233 -4.26 4.50 -8.77
N ASN A 234 -4.55 4.29 -7.49
CA ASN A 234 -3.57 4.44 -6.42
C ASN A 234 -3.57 3.22 -5.50
N THR A 235 -2.51 2.43 -5.59
CA THR A 235 -2.19 1.30 -4.72
C THR A 235 -0.89 1.54 -3.93
N GLY A 236 -0.47 2.80 -3.81
CA GLY A 236 0.79 3.20 -3.18
C GLY A 236 0.61 3.84 -1.82
N ARG A 237 0.39 5.17 -1.80
CA ARG A 237 0.16 5.96 -0.58
C ARG A 237 -0.95 6.96 -0.82
N GLY A 238 -1.87 7.10 0.15
CA GLY A 238 -3.05 7.97 0.03
C GLY A 238 -2.69 9.41 -0.30
N GLN A 239 -1.74 9.98 0.41
CA GLN A 239 -1.29 11.37 0.26
C GLN A 239 -0.58 11.70 -1.08
N LEU A 240 -0.43 10.75 -1.99
CA LEU A 240 -0.05 11.07 -3.38
C LEU A 240 -1.17 11.81 -4.13
N ILE A 241 -2.40 11.71 -3.64
CA ILE A 241 -3.59 12.37 -4.19
C ILE A 241 -4.14 13.36 -3.16
N HIS A 242 -4.38 14.58 -3.57
CA HIS A 242 -5.19 15.52 -2.80
C HIS A 242 -6.66 15.13 -2.97
N THR A 243 -7.27 14.56 -1.94
CA THR A 243 -8.58 13.90 -2.04
C THR A 243 -9.70 14.85 -2.47
N ASN A 244 -9.71 16.10 -1.98
CA ASN A 244 -10.71 17.09 -2.40
C ASN A 244 -10.59 17.43 -3.88
N ALA A 245 -9.37 17.54 -4.44
CA ALA A 245 -9.17 17.76 -5.87
C ALA A 245 -9.69 16.58 -6.70
N LEU A 246 -9.47 15.34 -6.23
CA LEU A 246 -10.02 14.13 -6.85
C LEU A 246 -11.56 14.18 -6.87
N ILE A 247 -12.20 14.53 -5.76
CA ILE A 247 -13.66 14.65 -5.63
C ILE A 247 -14.19 15.69 -6.63
N GLU A 248 -13.60 16.86 -6.71
CA GLU A 248 -14.01 17.88 -7.68
C GLU A 248 -13.81 17.41 -9.12
N GLY A 249 -12.69 16.76 -9.42
CA GLY A 249 -12.44 16.15 -10.73
C GLY A 249 -13.48 15.10 -11.13
N LEU A 250 -13.95 14.27 -10.19
CA LEU A 250 -15.01 13.29 -10.39
C LEU A 250 -16.37 13.96 -10.64
N LYS A 251 -16.72 15.00 -9.86
CA LYS A 251 -17.97 15.77 -10.02
C LYS A 251 -18.04 16.45 -11.38
N ASN A 252 -16.93 17.02 -11.84
CA ASN A 252 -16.82 17.72 -13.11
C ASN A 252 -16.60 16.76 -14.31
N LYS A 253 -16.53 15.43 -14.06
CA LYS A 253 -16.27 14.39 -15.06
C LYS A 253 -14.90 14.51 -15.76
N LYS A 254 -14.00 15.34 -15.25
CA LYS A 254 -12.61 15.39 -15.68
C LYS A 254 -11.93 14.06 -15.38
N ILE A 255 -12.21 13.51 -14.20
CA ILE A 255 -11.85 12.15 -13.82
C ILE A 255 -13.04 11.24 -14.07
N GLY A 256 -12.85 10.24 -14.93
CA GLY A 256 -13.90 9.28 -15.30
C GLY A 256 -14.13 8.20 -14.24
N SER A 257 -13.07 7.79 -13.53
CA SER A 257 -13.15 6.81 -12.45
C SER A 257 -11.88 6.83 -11.59
N ALA A 258 -11.99 6.33 -10.35
CA ALA A 258 -10.85 6.19 -9.45
C ALA A 258 -10.86 4.84 -8.73
N GLY A 259 -9.71 4.16 -8.69
CA GLY A 259 -9.46 2.94 -7.92
C GLY A 259 -8.42 3.22 -6.85
N LEU A 260 -8.84 3.19 -5.61
CA LEU A 260 -8.05 3.60 -4.46
C LEU A 260 -7.95 2.44 -3.47
N ASP A 261 -6.76 1.84 -3.36
CA ASP A 261 -6.49 0.87 -2.30
C ASP A 261 -5.95 1.57 -1.04
N VAL A 262 -5.64 2.85 -1.15
CA VAL A 262 -5.10 3.71 -0.09
C VAL A 262 -5.85 5.04 -0.04
N TYR A 263 -5.89 5.64 1.17
CA TYR A 263 -6.58 6.90 1.44
C TYR A 263 -5.70 7.82 2.29
N GLU A 264 -5.93 9.14 2.27
CA GLU A 264 -5.12 10.11 3.02
C GLU A 264 -5.11 9.84 4.53
N GLU A 265 -6.28 9.59 5.11
CA GLU A 265 -6.52 9.40 6.55
C GLU A 265 -6.87 7.92 6.86
N GLU A 266 -6.24 6.99 6.16
CA GLU A 266 -6.57 5.56 6.25
C GLU A 266 -6.35 4.95 7.65
N SER A 267 -5.48 5.55 8.47
CA SER A 267 -5.07 4.99 9.76
C SER A 267 -6.21 4.77 10.76
N GLU A 268 -7.31 5.51 10.64
CA GLU A 268 -8.45 5.42 11.55
C GLU A 268 -9.46 4.33 11.14
N TYR A 269 -9.49 3.95 9.87
CA TYR A 269 -10.53 3.08 9.32
C TYR A 269 -10.01 1.75 8.79
N PHE A 270 -8.83 1.75 8.15
CA PHE A 270 -8.37 0.58 7.40
C PHE A 270 -7.88 -0.52 8.34
N TYR A 271 -8.07 -1.77 7.92
CA TYR A 271 -7.79 -3.02 8.63
C TYR A 271 -8.70 -3.31 9.84
N GLU A 272 -9.69 -2.46 10.14
CA GLU A 272 -10.62 -2.65 11.24
C GLU A 272 -12.07 -2.82 10.74
N ASP A 273 -12.85 -3.62 11.47
CA ASP A 273 -14.29 -3.70 11.22
C ASP A 273 -15.00 -2.49 11.84
N GLN A 274 -15.51 -1.63 10.97
CA GLN A 274 -16.25 -0.44 11.34
C GLN A 274 -17.72 -0.53 10.88
N SER A 275 -18.20 -1.74 10.50
CA SER A 275 -19.54 -1.92 9.92
C SER A 275 -20.70 -1.48 10.82
N ASP A 276 -20.50 -1.52 12.13
CA ASP A 276 -21.48 -1.10 13.15
C ASP A 276 -21.32 0.37 13.59
N LYS A 277 -20.41 1.13 12.95
CA LYS A 277 -20.12 2.52 13.30
C LYS A 277 -20.46 3.47 12.18
N ILE A 278 -20.67 4.74 12.54
CA ILE A 278 -20.82 5.83 11.57
C ILE A 278 -19.41 6.20 11.09
N ILE A 279 -19.26 6.41 9.78
CA ILE A 279 -18.05 6.99 9.20
C ILE A 279 -18.12 8.50 9.41
N ASP A 280 -17.32 9.01 10.35
CA ASP A 280 -17.29 10.45 10.67
C ASP A 280 -16.47 11.28 9.66
N ASP A 281 -15.71 10.62 8.78
CA ASP A 281 -14.98 11.27 7.70
C ASP A 281 -15.90 11.54 6.49
N ASP A 282 -16.37 12.76 6.38
CA ASP A 282 -17.23 13.22 5.29
C ASP A 282 -16.57 13.06 3.91
N THR A 283 -15.24 13.17 3.84
CA THR A 283 -14.47 13.04 2.59
C THR A 283 -14.46 11.59 2.12
N LEU A 284 -14.19 10.64 3.03
CA LEU A 284 -14.26 9.21 2.75
C LEU A 284 -15.70 8.80 2.41
N ALA A 285 -16.68 9.23 3.19
CA ALA A 285 -18.10 8.96 2.93
C ALA A 285 -18.52 9.48 1.56
N ARG A 286 -18.01 10.66 1.16
CA ARG A 286 -18.24 11.23 -0.18
C ARG A 286 -17.61 10.38 -1.27
N LEU A 287 -16.37 9.93 -1.12
CA LEU A 287 -15.71 9.03 -2.07
C LEU A 287 -16.49 7.73 -2.27
N LEU A 288 -16.93 7.11 -1.17
CA LEU A 288 -17.72 5.87 -1.19
C LEU A 288 -19.09 6.04 -1.88
N SER A 289 -19.61 7.27 -1.95
CA SER A 289 -20.89 7.56 -2.62
C SER A 289 -20.82 7.60 -4.14
N PHE A 290 -19.63 7.66 -4.75
CA PHE A 290 -19.48 7.71 -6.19
C PHE A 290 -19.59 6.32 -6.83
N ASN A 291 -20.43 6.15 -7.84
CA ASN A 291 -20.61 4.89 -8.56
C ASN A 291 -19.41 4.48 -9.44
N ASN A 292 -18.51 5.39 -9.70
CA ASN A 292 -17.30 5.24 -10.53
C ASN A 292 -16.01 5.31 -9.68
N VAL A 293 -16.13 5.10 -8.38
CA VAL A 293 -15.01 4.97 -7.46
C VAL A 293 -15.06 3.60 -6.79
N ILE A 294 -13.90 2.96 -6.67
CA ILE A 294 -13.69 1.77 -5.86
C ILE A 294 -12.64 2.14 -4.81
N VAL A 295 -13.02 2.03 -3.53
CA VAL A 295 -12.09 2.13 -2.40
C VAL A 295 -11.96 0.74 -1.77
N THR A 296 -10.75 0.34 -1.49
CA THR A 296 -10.43 -0.92 -0.79
C THR A 296 -9.46 -0.62 0.35
N SER A 297 -9.40 -1.48 1.35
CA SER A 297 -8.77 -1.20 2.63
C SER A 297 -7.28 -1.59 2.68
N HIS A 298 -6.48 -1.03 1.76
CA HIS A 298 -5.03 -1.25 1.65
C HIS A 298 -4.67 -2.73 1.59
N GLN A 299 -5.37 -3.47 0.73
CA GLN A 299 -5.29 -4.93 0.63
C GLN A 299 -4.56 -5.43 -0.63
N ALA A 300 -4.00 -4.54 -1.45
CA ALA A 300 -3.33 -4.93 -2.69
C ALA A 300 -2.18 -5.93 -2.50
N PHE A 301 -1.59 -5.97 -1.31
CA PHE A 301 -0.56 -6.94 -0.95
C PHE A 301 -1.11 -8.33 -0.56
N PHE A 302 -2.38 -8.45 -0.23
CA PHE A 302 -2.96 -9.56 0.52
C PHE A 302 -3.10 -10.83 -0.31
N THR A 303 -1.98 -11.54 -0.51
CA THR A 303 -1.90 -12.86 -1.15
C THR A 303 -1.14 -13.84 -0.25
N ARG A 304 -1.33 -15.15 -0.48
CA ARG A 304 -0.63 -16.20 0.29
C ARG A 304 0.88 -16.05 0.18
N GLU A 305 1.36 -15.78 -1.01
CA GLU A 305 2.78 -15.61 -1.32
C GLU A 305 3.36 -14.39 -0.60
N ALA A 306 2.63 -13.28 -0.60
CA ALA A 306 3.04 -12.06 0.12
C ALA A 306 3.10 -12.30 1.63
N LEU A 307 2.07 -12.90 2.22
CA LEU A 307 2.03 -13.21 3.65
C LEU A 307 3.15 -14.17 4.06
N ALA A 308 3.41 -15.22 3.27
CA ALA A 308 4.51 -16.15 3.52
C ALA A 308 5.88 -15.44 3.45
N ASN A 309 6.09 -14.56 2.47
CA ASN A 309 7.32 -13.79 2.33
C ASN A 309 7.49 -12.76 3.45
N ILE A 310 6.41 -12.09 3.89
CA ILE A 310 6.41 -11.17 5.03
C ILE A 310 6.86 -11.92 6.28
N ALA A 311 6.22 -13.04 6.60
CA ALA A 311 6.55 -13.85 7.77
C ALA A 311 8.00 -14.35 7.71
N SER A 312 8.43 -14.93 6.58
CA SER A 312 9.78 -15.43 6.38
C SER A 312 10.83 -14.34 6.56
N THR A 313 10.65 -13.18 5.89
CA THR A 313 11.61 -12.07 5.95
C THR A 313 11.67 -11.45 7.35
N THR A 314 10.52 -11.27 8.01
CA THR A 314 10.49 -10.72 9.38
C THR A 314 11.21 -11.64 10.36
N LEU A 315 10.89 -12.93 10.35
CA LEU A 315 11.53 -13.91 11.25
C LEU A 315 13.02 -14.09 10.94
N GLN A 316 13.41 -14.00 9.65
CA GLN A 316 14.83 -14.05 9.26
C GLN A 316 15.60 -12.81 9.75
N ASN A 317 15.03 -11.62 9.63
CA ASN A 317 15.62 -10.39 10.15
C ASN A 317 15.87 -10.49 11.67
N ILE A 318 14.89 -11.03 12.41
CA ILE A 318 15.01 -11.25 13.87
C ILE A 318 16.11 -12.26 14.16
N LYS A 319 16.17 -13.39 13.42
CA LYS A 319 17.22 -14.40 13.58
C LYS A 319 18.61 -13.86 13.27
N ASP A 320 18.74 -13.03 12.26
CA ASP A 320 20.03 -12.44 11.88
C ASP A 320 20.48 -11.43 12.94
N PHE A 321 19.60 -10.61 13.49
CA PHE A 321 19.89 -9.74 14.63
C PHE A 321 20.36 -10.55 15.85
N MET A 322 19.62 -11.61 16.24
CA MET A 322 19.95 -12.51 17.34
C MET A 322 21.36 -13.11 17.23
N ASN A 323 21.76 -13.43 15.99
CA ASN A 323 23.05 -14.05 15.69
C ASN A 323 24.16 -13.04 15.37
N ASN A 324 23.94 -11.73 15.58
CA ASN A 324 24.85 -10.65 15.24
C ASN A 324 25.34 -10.68 13.77
N LYS A 325 24.46 -11.11 12.86
CA LYS A 325 24.74 -11.08 11.41
C LYS A 325 24.44 -9.70 10.83
N PRO A 326 25.02 -9.37 9.64
CA PRO A 326 24.64 -8.18 8.91
C PRO A 326 23.13 -8.14 8.62
N LEU A 327 22.51 -6.99 8.83
CA LEU A 327 21.07 -6.77 8.62
C LEU A 327 20.84 -6.07 7.29
N GLU A 328 20.53 -6.85 6.25
CA GLU A 328 20.28 -6.31 4.89
C GLU A 328 19.05 -5.39 4.83
N ASN A 329 18.10 -5.59 5.73
CA ASN A 329 16.83 -4.88 5.76
C ASN A 329 16.72 -3.85 6.90
N GLU A 330 17.87 -3.44 7.46
CA GLU A 330 17.93 -2.39 8.48
C GLU A 330 17.49 -1.05 7.88
N VAL A 331 16.74 -0.29 8.68
CA VAL A 331 16.33 1.08 8.35
C VAL A 331 17.10 2.03 9.28
N LYS A 332 17.86 2.92 8.68
CA LYS A 332 18.66 3.93 9.41
C LYS A 332 18.02 5.31 9.29
N ALA A 333 18.27 6.15 10.33
CA ALA A 333 17.83 7.55 10.36
C ALA A 333 18.56 8.41 9.32
#